data_99d3b5c2fb552c4b3d807b61661508a6
#
_entry.id   99d3b5c2fb552c4b3d807b61661508a6
#
_cell.length_a   1.000
_cell.length_b   1.000
_cell.length_c   1.000
_cell.angle_alpha   90.00
_cell.angle_beta   90.00
_cell.angle_gamma   90.00
#
_symmetry.space_group_name_H-M   'P 1'
#
loop_
_entity.id
_entity.type
_entity.pdbx_description
1 polymer ?
#
loop_
_entity_poly.entity_id
_entity_poly.type
_entity_poly.pdbx_seq_one_letter_code
_entity_poly.pdbx_strand_id
1 'polypeptide(L)'
;AKPAVGSRIETTNGLARNADGTFKWSAGTGTYQNGSGTINFPGTLHITGHHGKLDMTFTNVRLQLNGREGKLILDGSSLDMQGNNHVFKDTEFATVDTSSVRVNGSTLTLNNAAVTLTPAGAQAFSGFYNKAEEYRFDPLTVNAGLRGTHAVFSDVPEGAAFYTEIQWFAQQKITTGYPDGTFRPQGNVERGAMAAFFYRMAGSPEYTAPATSKFSDVPTTHPFYKEISWMRDQGITTGYPDGTFRPNAPVNRDAMAAFFYRAAGSPAYLAP
;
A
#
# COMPACT_ATOMS: atom_id res chain seq x y z
N ALA A 1 -6.67 -19.37 24.28
CA ALA A 1 -6.23 -20.11 25.48
C ALA A 1 -6.17 -19.17 26.67
N LYS A 2 -6.71 -19.56 27.85
CA LYS A 2 -6.50 -18.80 29.07
C LYS A 2 -5.01 -18.87 29.43
N PRO A 3 -4.37 -17.74 29.77
CA PRO A 3 -2.98 -17.77 30.22
C PRO A 3 -2.88 -18.65 31.49
N ALA A 4 -1.90 -19.54 31.52
CA ALA A 4 -1.56 -20.28 32.73
C ALA A 4 -1.14 -19.29 33.83
N VAL A 5 -1.39 -19.64 35.09
CA VAL A 5 -1.04 -18.80 36.25
C VAL A 5 0.44 -18.39 36.16
N GLY A 6 0.72 -17.08 36.15
CA GLY A 6 2.07 -16.53 36.04
C GLY A 6 2.61 -16.38 34.60
N SER A 7 1.78 -16.54 33.57
CA SER A 7 2.22 -16.27 32.21
C SER A 7 1.99 -14.81 31.83
N ARG A 8 2.97 -14.23 31.11
CA ARG A 8 2.96 -12.88 30.57
C ARG A 8 3.14 -12.94 29.05
N ILE A 9 2.34 -12.17 28.35
CA ILE A 9 2.45 -11.99 26.91
C ILE A 9 2.72 -10.51 26.64
N GLU A 10 3.85 -10.22 26.05
CA GLU A 10 4.27 -8.88 25.68
C GLU A 10 4.36 -8.75 24.16
N THR A 11 3.89 -7.63 23.66
CA THR A 11 3.94 -7.30 22.24
C THR A 11 4.54 -5.92 22.06
N THR A 12 5.34 -5.73 21.00
CA THR A 12 6.00 -4.45 20.70
C THR A 12 5.91 -4.10 19.23
N ASN A 13 6.28 -2.86 18.88
CA ASN A 13 6.50 -2.39 17.51
C ASN A 13 5.35 -2.67 16.53
N GLY A 14 4.11 -2.39 16.94
CA GLY A 14 2.96 -2.52 16.06
C GLY A 14 2.26 -3.89 16.07
N LEU A 15 2.77 -4.85 16.81
CA LEU A 15 2.05 -6.06 17.17
C LEU A 15 1.22 -5.81 18.44
N ALA A 16 -0.05 -6.18 18.43
CA ALA A 16 -0.95 -6.10 19.59
C ALA A 16 -1.71 -7.41 19.78
N ARG A 17 -2.11 -7.69 21.03
CA ARG A 17 -2.99 -8.79 21.37
C ARG A 17 -4.44 -8.29 21.44
N ASN A 18 -5.35 -8.95 20.76
CA ASN A 18 -6.79 -8.67 20.82
C ASN A 18 -7.43 -9.25 22.11
N ALA A 19 -8.62 -8.77 22.44
CA ALA A 19 -9.37 -9.24 23.62
C ALA A 19 -9.75 -10.72 23.55
N ASP A 20 -9.93 -11.27 22.33
CA ASP A 20 -10.19 -12.69 22.09
C ASP A 20 -8.95 -13.59 22.19
N GLY A 21 -7.78 -12.99 22.39
CA GLY A 21 -6.51 -13.68 22.51
C GLY A 21 -5.73 -13.84 21.22
N THR A 22 -6.27 -13.42 20.07
CA THR A 22 -5.57 -13.39 18.79
C THR A 22 -4.58 -12.22 18.71
N PHE A 23 -3.71 -12.23 17.69
CA PHE A 23 -2.72 -11.19 17.50
C PHE A 23 -3.01 -10.39 16.22
N LYS A 24 -2.73 -9.09 16.25
CA LYS A 24 -2.90 -8.18 15.14
C LYS A 24 -1.66 -7.33 14.93
N TRP A 25 -1.15 -7.29 13.71
CA TRP A 25 -0.15 -6.31 13.28
C TRP A 25 -0.83 -5.05 12.76
N SER A 26 -0.33 -3.89 13.14
CA SER A 26 -0.86 -2.59 12.71
C SER A 26 -0.65 -2.33 11.22
N ALA A 27 0.42 -2.88 10.64
CA ALA A 27 0.73 -2.78 9.22
C ALA A 27 1.62 -3.95 8.77
N GLY A 28 1.33 -4.51 7.61
CA GLY A 28 2.24 -5.35 6.84
C GLY A 28 2.70 -4.58 5.59
N THR A 29 3.96 -4.70 5.23
CA THR A 29 4.49 -4.09 4.02
C THR A 29 5.35 -5.08 3.26
N GLY A 30 5.28 -5.04 1.94
CA GLY A 30 6.07 -5.96 1.14
C GLY A 30 5.88 -5.81 -0.35
N THR A 31 6.29 -6.83 -1.07
CA THR A 31 6.20 -6.92 -2.52
C THR A 31 5.34 -8.12 -2.92
N TYR A 32 4.62 -7.99 -4.02
CA TYR A 32 3.86 -9.11 -4.60
C TYR A 32 3.70 -8.89 -6.11
N GLN A 33 4.19 -9.83 -6.91
CA GLN A 33 4.13 -9.76 -8.36
C GLN A 33 3.95 -11.17 -8.93
N ASN A 34 3.09 -11.31 -9.93
CA ASN A 34 2.88 -12.57 -10.67
C ASN A 34 2.62 -13.79 -9.75
N GLY A 35 1.86 -13.59 -8.67
CA GLY A 35 1.54 -14.68 -7.75
C GLY A 35 2.58 -14.91 -6.65
N SER A 36 3.71 -14.20 -6.64
CA SER A 36 4.79 -14.37 -5.68
C SER A 36 5.16 -13.06 -4.99
N GLY A 37 5.61 -13.15 -3.74
CA GLY A 37 6.05 -11.98 -2.98
C GLY A 37 6.31 -12.27 -1.52
N THR A 38 6.68 -11.23 -0.78
CA THR A 38 6.92 -11.32 0.66
C THR A 38 6.31 -10.12 1.36
N ILE A 39 5.51 -10.36 2.38
CA ILE A 39 4.95 -9.34 3.27
C ILE A 39 5.66 -9.46 4.62
N ASN A 40 6.27 -8.38 5.07
CA ASN A 40 6.94 -8.28 6.35
C ASN A 40 6.03 -7.63 7.38
N PHE A 41 6.01 -8.19 8.58
CA PHE A 41 5.23 -7.69 9.71
C PHE A 41 6.20 -7.25 10.81
N PRO A 42 6.19 -5.98 11.22
CA PRO A 42 7.02 -5.51 12.30
C PRO A 42 6.49 -6.00 13.65
N GLY A 43 7.38 -6.07 14.64
CA GLY A 43 6.99 -6.35 15.99
C GLY A 43 7.59 -7.65 16.57
N THR A 44 7.50 -7.74 17.87
CA THR A 44 7.99 -8.89 18.65
C THR A 44 6.87 -9.40 19.52
N LEU A 45 6.72 -10.72 19.57
CA LEU A 45 5.90 -11.43 20.52
C LEU A 45 6.83 -12.12 21.53
N HIS A 46 6.69 -11.80 22.80
CA HIS A 46 7.41 -12.45 23.89
C HIS A 46 6.41 -13.07 24.86
N ILE A 47 6.57 -14.36 25.09
CA ILE A 47 5.69 -15.15 25.96
C ILE A 47 6.54 -15.76 27.06
N THR A 48 6.23 -15.43 28.32
CA THR A 48 6.85 -16.03 29.51
C THR A 48 5.80 -16.72 30.38
N GLY A 49 6.22 -17.73 31.11
CA GLY A 49 5.30 -18.45 32.00
C GLY A 49 5.96 -19.58 32.79
N HIS A 50 5.15 -20.34 33.51
CA HIS A 50 5.58 -21.50 34.29
C HIS A 50 6.80 -21.22 35.18
N HIS A 51 6.79 -20.05 35.85
CA HIS A 51 7.90 -19.63 36.73
C HIS A 51 9.26 -19.57 36.02
N GLY A 52 9.27 -19.04 34.78
CA GLY A 52 10.49 -18.88 33.97
C GLY A 52 10.89 -20.11 33.15
N LYS A 53 10.12 -21.19 33.18
CA LYS A 53 10.37 -22.38 32.33
C LYS A 53 9.84 -22.24 30.92
N LEU A 54 8.90 -21.32 30.69
CA LEU A 54 8.43 -20.93 29.36
C LEU A 54 9.00 -19.54 29.06
N ASP A 55 9.84 -19.44 28.06
CA ASP A 55 10.35 -18.18 27.54
C ASP A 55 10.50 -18.35 26.04
N MET A 56 9.68 -17.63 25.29
CA MET A 56 9.61 -17.74 23.83
C MET A 56 9.53 -16.34 23.23
N THR A 57 10.38 -16.08 22.25
CA THR A 57 10.37 -14.84 21.51
C THR A 57 10.20 -15.13 20.03
N PHE A 58 9.28 -14.42 19.37
CA PHE A 58 9.08 -14.45 17.93
C PHE A 58 9.25 -13.06 17.35
N THR A 59 10.06 -12.94 16.31
CA THR A 59 10.40 -11.69 15.64
C THR A 59 10.45 -11.89 14.13
N ASN A 60 10.55 -10.77 13.41
CA ASN A 60 10.82 -10.77 11.98
C ASN A 60 9.85 -11.65 11.18
N VAL A 61 8.57 -11.56 11.51
CA VAL A 61 7.52 -12.37 10.89
C VAL A 61 7.30 -11.94 9.45
N ARG A 62 7.33 -12.91 8.54
CA ARG A 62 7.16 -12.71 7.09
C ARG A 62 6.19 -13.73 6.53
N LEU A 63 5.27 -13.28 5.67
CA LEU A 63 4.45 -14.15 4.85
C LEU A 63 5.06 -14.17 3.44
N GLN A 64 5.67 -15.27 3.08
CA GLN A 64 6.13 -15.52 1.72
C GLN A 64 4.99 -16.15 0.92
N LEU A 65 4.69 -15.58 -0.23
CA LEU A 65 3.60 -15.97 -1.12
C LEU A 65 4.19 -16.61 -2.38
N ASN A 66 3.64 -17.74 -2.80
CA ASN A 66 4.01 -18.42 -4.04
C ASN A 66 2.78 -19.14 -4.62
N GLY A 67 2.06 -18.46 -5.48
CA GLY A 67 0.81 -18.97 -6.05
C GLY A 67 -0.26 -19.22 -4.99
N ARG A 68 -0.68 -20.47 -4.84
CA ARG A 68 -1.72 -20.90 -3.88
C ARG A 68 -1.17 -21.32 -2.52
N GLU A 69 0.13 -21.36 -2.38
CA GLU A 69 0.80 -21.75 -1.15
C GLU A 69 1.59 -20.56 -0.60
N GLY A 70 1.49 -20.39 0.69
CA GLY A 70 2.26 -19.40 1.44
C GLY A 70 3.03 -20.04 2.57
N LYS A 71 4.09 -19.36 3.01
CA LYS A 71 4.89 -19.77 4.16
C LYS A 71 4.96 -18.62 5.15
N LEU A 72 4.63 -18.91 6.39
CA LEU A 72 4.92 -18.01 7.50
C LEU A 72 6.32 -18.30 7.99
N ILE A 73 7.21 -17.35 7.84
CA ILE A 73 8.64 -17.47 8.20
C ILE A 73 8.90 -16.48 9.33
N LEU A 74 9.67 -16.92 10.32
CA LEU A 74 10.02 -16.06 11.46
C LEU A 74 11.36 -16.44 12.07
N ASP A 75 11.86 -15.52 12.88
CA ASP A 75 13.02 -15.71 13.74
C ASP A 75 12.57 -15.75 15.19
N GLY A 76 13.39 -16.33 16.07
CA GLY A 76 13.07 -16.30 17.48
C GLY A 76 13.96 -17.19 18.35
N SER A 77 13.49 -17.39 19.57
CA SER A 77 14.12 -18.31 20.53
C SER A 77 13.06 -18.92 21.45
N SER A 78 13.35 -20.10 21.97
CA SER A 78 12.51 -20.76 22.97
C SER A 78 13.36 -21.56 23.95
N LEU A 79 12.92 -21.64 25.21
CA LEU A 79 13.50 -22.55 26.20
C LEU A 79 12.85 -23.92 26.08
N ASP A 80 13.67 -24.99 26.17
CA ASP A 80 13.16 -26.33 26.34
C ASP A 80 12.85 -26.66 27.82
N MET A 81 12.32 -27.83 28.08
CA MET A 81 11.99 -28.29 29.45
C MET A 81 13.21 -28.40 30.36
N GLN A 82 14.41 -28.49 29.81
CA GLN A 82 15.70 -28.57 30.49
C GLN A 82 16.31 -27.19 30.75
N GLY A 83 15.71 -26.11 30.17
CA GLY A 83 16.20 -24.74 30.27
C GLY A 83 17.25 -24.37 29.21
N ASN A 84 17.46 -25.17 28.19
CA ASN A 84 18.34 -24.82 27.10
C ASN A 84 17.63 -23.84 26.13
N ASN A 85 18.34 -22.81 25.73
CA ASN A 85 17.80 -21.84 24.78
C ASN A 85 18.06 -22.30 23.33
N HIS A 86 17.00 -22.50 22.58
CA HIS A 86 17.02 -22.81 21.16
C HIS A 86 16.74 -21.55 20.34
N VAL A 87 17.73 -21.10 19.58
CA VAL A 87 17.61 -19.97 18.67
C VAL A 87 17.32 -20.49 17.26
N PHE A 88 16.32 -19.94 16.61
CA PHE A 88 15.96 -20.26 15.24
C PHE A 88 15.88 -19.00 14.38
N LYS A 89 16.30 -19.12 13.12
CA LYS A 89 16.35 -18.02 12.18
C LYS A 89 15.82 -18.48 10.82
N ASP A 90 15.10 -17.58 10.14
CA ASP A 90 14.51 -17.85 8.83
C ASP A 90 13.70 -19.17 8.79
N THR A 91 13.03 -19.48 9.91
CA THR A 91 12.35 -20.77 10.08
C THR A 91 11.00 -20.75 9.37
N GLU A 92 10.77 -21.72 8.49
CA GLU A 92 9.44 -21.96 7.92
C GLU A 92 8.51 -22.50 9.01
N PHE A 93 7.84 -21.59 9.70
CA PHE A 93 7.06 -21.89 10.89
C PHE A 93 5.72 -22.55 10.55
N ALA A 94 5.04 -22.07 9.53
CA ALA A 94 3.75 -22.61 9.11
C ALA A 94 3.53 -22.44 7.61
N THR A 95 2.70 -23.32 7.05
CA THR A 95 2.12 -23.14 5.71
C THR A 95 0.82 -22.37 5.80
N VAL A 96 0.50 -21.60 4.77
CA VAL A 96 -0.69 -20.75 4.67
C VAL A 96 -1.38 -20.99 3.33
N ASP A 97 -2.67 -21.24 3.33
CA ASP A 97 -3.47 -21.26 2.09
C ASP A 97 -3.65 -19.86 1.55
N THR A 98 -3.00 -19.55 0.45
CA THR A 98 -3.05 -18.24 -0.20
C THR A 98 -3.98 -18.17 -1.40
N SER A 99 -4.84 -19.16 -1.60
CA SER A 99 -5.79 -19.23 -2.73
C SER A 99 -6.77 -18.05 -2.77
N SER A 100 -7.04 -17.42 -1.62
CA SER A 100 -7.96 -16.28 -1.48
C SER A 100 -7.26 -14.91 -1.57
N VAL A 101 -5.97 -14.85 -1.90
CA VAL A 101 -5.24 -13.58 -2.08
C VAL A 101 -5.93 -12.74 -3.15
N ARG A 102 -6.14 -11.46 -2.83
CA ARG A 102 -6.62 -10.43 -3.75
C ARG A 102 -5.69 -9.23 -3.68
N VAL A 103 -5.44 -8.64 -4.84
CA VAL A 103 -4.68 -7.39 -4.94
C VAL A 103 -5.59 -6.35 -5.58
N ASN A 104 -5.71 -5.21 -4.93
CA ASN A 104 -6.42 -4.04 -5.43
C ASN A 104 -5.52 -2.81 -5.29
N GLY A 105 -4.99 -2.35 -6.40
CA GLY A 105 -3.97 -1.30 -6.40
C GLY A 105 -2.74 -1.72 -5.60
N SER A 106 -2.35 -0.91 -4.62
CA SER A 106 -1.22 -1.19 -3.71
C SER A 106 -1.60 -1.94 -2.43
N THR A 107 -2.78 -2.55 -2.39
CA THR A 107 -3.23 -3.29 -1.21
C THR A 107 -3.41 -4.77 -1.53
N LEU A 108 -2.74 -5.62 -0.77
CA LEU A 108 -2.95 -7.06 -0.76
C LEU A 108 -3.87 -7.42 0.40
N THR A 109 -4.91 -8.21 0.12
CA THR A 109 -5.78 -8.79 1.13
C THR A 109 -5.78 -10.31 1.04
N LEU A 110 -5.78 -10.95 2.20
CA LEU A 110 -5.94 -12.39 2.36
C LEU A 110 -6.87 -12.57 3.57
N ASN A 111 -7.99 -13.23 3.38
CA ASN A 111 -8.99 -13.35 4.44
C ASN A 111 -9.17 -14.79 4.88
N ASN A 112 -9.14 -15.01 6.18
CA ASN A 112 -9.48 -16.27 6.83
C ASN A 112 -8.71 -17.49 6.26
N ALA A 113 -7.41 -17.28 5.97
CA ALA A 113 -6.56 -18.30 5.38
C ALA A 113 -6.21 -19.38 6.40
N ALA A 114 -6.30 -20.64 6.00
CA ALA A 114 -5.89 -21.76 6.84
C ALA A 114 -4.37 -21.72 7.07
N VAL A 115 -3.96 -21.95 8.32
CA VAL A 115 -2.55 -21.96 8.76
C VAL A 115 -2.27 -23.32 9.40
N THR A 116 -1.22 -23.99 8.91
CA THR A 116 -0.81 -25.29 9.42
C THR A 116 0.66 -25.25 9.82
N LEU A 117 0.95 -25.65 11.05
CA LEU A 117 2.32 -25.69 11.59
C LEU A 117 3.18 -26.68 10.81
N THR A 118 4.41 -26.30 10.51
CA THR A 118 5.41 -27.21 9.92
C THR A 118 6.13 -28.02 11.03
N PRO A 119 6.85 -29.10 10.68
CA PRO A 119 7.72 -29.77 11.63
C PRO A 119 8.77 -28.83 12.27
N ALA A 120 9.34 -27.92 11.48
CA ALA A 120 10.28 -26.90 11.97
C ALA A 120 9.62 -25.92 12.93
N GLY A 121 8.38 -25.48 12.62
CA GLY A 121 7.58 -24.67 13.52
C GLY A 121 7.20 -25.39 14.81
N ALA A 122 6.94 -26.70 14.77
CA ALA A 122 6.70 -27.49 15.95
C ALA A 122 7.92 -27.55 16.90
N GLN A 123 9.12 -27.60 16.33
CA GLN A 123 10.37 -27.54 17.10
C GLN A 123 10.56 -26.20 17.80
N ALA A 124 10.06 -25.09 17.24
CA ALA A 124 10.11 -23.79 17.88
C ALA A 124 9.32 -23.73 19.20
N PHE A 125 8.45 -24.70 19.44
CA PHE A 125 7.74 -24.88 20.73
C PHE A 125 8.43 -25.91 21.63
N SER A 126 9.71 -26.21 21.41
CA SER A 126 10.54 -27.06 22.27
C SER A 126 9.92 -28.43 22.59
N GLY A 127 9.28 -29.05 21.61
CA GLY A 127 8.70 -30.38 21.73
C GLY A 127 7.31 -30.45 22.40
N PHE A 128 6.68 -29.32 22.70
CA PHE A 128 5.29 -29.30 23.18
C PHE A 128 4.27 -29.81 22.16
N TYR A 129 4.61 -29.69 20.88
CA TYR A 129 3.80 -30.15 19.76
C TYR A 129 4.51 -31.31 19.06
N ASN A 130 4.00 -32.53 19.24
CA ASN A 130 4.61 -33.75 18.72
C ASN A 130 4.10 -34.14 17.34
N LYS A 131 2.98 -33.56 16.90
CA LYS A 131 2.31 -33.88 15.64
C LYS A 131 1.88 -32.57 14.97
N ALA A 132 2.72 -32.02 14.12
CA ALA A 132 2.49 -30.74 13.46
C ALA A 132 1.20 -30.72 12.63
N GLU A 133 0.86 -31.85 11.98
CA GLU A 133 -0.33 -31.96 11.15
C GLU A 133 -1.65 -31.92 11.92
N GLU A 134 -1.64 -32.14 13.22
CA GLU A 134 -2.84 -32.09 14.08
C GLU A 134 -3.10 -30.68 14.62
N TYR A 135 -2.14 -29.76 14.50
CA TYR A 135 -2.26 -28.42 15.08
C TYR A 135 -2.55 -27.38 14.00
N ARG A 136 -3.80 -27.00 13.90
CA ARG A 136 -4.25 -25.86 13.13
C ARG A 136 -4.20 -24.63 14.01
N PHE A 137 -3.58 -23.57 13.47
CA PHE A 137 -3.63 -22.26 14.07
C PHE A 137 -4.95 -21.54 13.73
N ASP A 138 -5.24 -20.48 14.48
CA ASP A 138 -6.29 -19.56 14.07
C ASP A 138 -6.04 -19.05 12.64
N PRO A 139 -7.11 -18.83 11.86
CA PRO A 139 -6.96 -18.39 10.49
C PRO A 139 -6.26 -17.04 10.39
N LEU A 140 -5.42 -16.90 9.38
CA LEU A 140 -4.69 -15.67 9.10
C LEU A 140 -5.52 -14.73 8.23
N THR A 141 -5.67 -13.48 8.68
CA THR A 141 -6.18 -12.40 7.85
C THR A 141 -5.09 -11.33 7.69
N VAL A 142 -4.82 -10.96 6.44
CA VAL A 142 -3.80 -9.96 6.08
C VAL A 142 -4.44 -8.82 5.33
N ASN A 143 -4.05 -7.59 5.71
CA ASN A 143 -4.27 -6.39 4.92
C ASN A 143 -2.92 -5.65 4.89
N ALA A 144 -2.23 -5.70 3.77
CA ALA A 144 -0.87 -5.23 3.64
C ALA A 144 -0.71 -4.22 2.50
N GLY A 145 0.07 -3.18 2.77
CA GLY A 145 0.52 -2.26 1.73
C GLY A 145 1.65 -2.89 0.90
N LEU A 146 1.48 -2.91 -0.42
CA LEU A 146 2.52 -3.37 -1.33
C LEU A 146 3.45 -2.21 -1.69
N ARG A 147 4.75 -2.46 -1.56
CA ARG A 147 5.79 -1.56 -2.03
C ARG A 147 6.31 -2.05 -3.37
N GLY A 148 6.29 -1.18 -4.37
CA GLY A 148 7.10 -1.34 -5.58
C GLY A 148 6.85 -2.56 -6.47
N THR A 149 5.63 -3.09 -6.59
CA THR A 149 5.42 -4.33 -7.34
C THR A 149 4.62 -4.24 -8.62
N HIS A 150 4.06 -3.11 -8.91
CA HIS A 150 3.58 -2.79 -10.25
C HIS A 150 3.99 -1.36 -10.55
N ALA A 151 4.98 -1.21 -11.42
CA ALA A 151 5.03 -0.01 -12.22
C ALA A 151 3.64 0.08 -12.87
N VAL A 152 2.80 1.01 -12.40
CA VAL A 152 1.46 1.25 -12.98
C VAL A 152 1.63 1.56 -14.47
N PHE A 153 2.82 2.02 -14.84
CA PHE A 153 3.19 2.38 -16.20
C PHE A 153 4.44 1.62 -16.65
N SER A 154 4.37 1.04 -17.85
CA SER A 154 5.42 0.19 -18.41
C SER A 154 6.76 0.91 -18.62
N ASP A 155 6.74 2.22 -18.76
CA ASP A 155 7.90 3.08 -18.98
C ASP A 155 8.44 3.77 -17.71
N VAL A 156 7.90 3.40 -16.54
CA VAL A 156 8.35 3.90 -15.22
C VAL A 156 8.74 2.70 -14.36
N PRO A 157 9.89 2.05 -14.61
CA PRO A 157 10.35 0.91 -13.82
C PRO A 157 10.73 1.32 -12.40
N GLU A 158 10.81 0.35 -11.50
CA GLU A 158 11.32 0.56 -10.14
C GLU A 158 12.74 1.14 -10.21
N GLY A 159 12.99 2.19 -9.39
CA GLY A 159 14.25 2.94 -9.42
C GLY A 159 14.31 4.08 -10.44
N ALA A 160 13.29 4.25 -11.29
CA ALA A 160 13.21 5.45 -12.14
C ALA A 160 13.11 6.72 -11.29
N ALA A 161 13.62 7.82 -11.82
CA ALA A 161 13.45 9.13 -11.19
C ALA A 161 11.95 9.42 -10.97
N PHE A 162 11.60 9.88 -9.76
CA PHE A 162 10.21 10.17 -9.36
C PHE A 162 9.27 8.96 -9.41
N TYR A 163 9.81 7.73 -9.35
CA TYR A 163 8.99 6.51 -9.34
C TYR A 163 7.90 6.56 -8.26
N THR A 164 8.26 6.87 -7.02
CA THR A 164 7.34 6.92 -5.88
C THR A 164 6.22 7.94 -6.09
N GLU A 165 6.55 9.12 -6.57
CA GLU A 165 5.60 10.21 -6.81
C GLU A 165 4.65 9.87 -7.97
N ILE A 166 5.16 9.27 -9.05
CA ILE A 166 4.35 8.83 -10.19
C ILE A 166 3.40 7.69 -9.78
N GLN A 167 3.86 6.72 -9.00
CA GLN A 167 3.01 5.65 -8.46
C GLN A 167 1.91 6.22 -7.56
N TRP A 168 2.25 7.15 -6.66
CA TRP A 168 1.28 7.85 -5.83
C TRP A 168 0.24 8.61 -6.67
N PHE A 169 0.69 9.32 -7.70
CA PHE A 169 -0.15 10.09 -8.60
C PHE A 169 -1.21 9.24 -9.31
N ALA A 170 -0.81 8.00 -9.70
CA ALA A 170 -1.70 7.00 -10.27
C ALA A 170 -2.66 6.42 -9.21
N GLN A 171 -2.16 6.09 -8.01
CA GLN A 171 -2.96 5.54 -6.91
C GLN A 171 -4.05 6.50 -6.44
N GLN A 172 -3.74 7.80 -6.41
CA GLN A 172 -4.72 8.85 -6.13
C GLN A 172 -5.68 9.09 -7.30
N LYS A 173 -5.54 8.34 -8.40
CA LYS A 173 -6.34 8.49 -9.63
C LYS A 173 -6.25 9.89 -10.25
N ILE A 174 -5.19 10.64 -9.92
CA ILE A 174 -4.93 11.97 -10.50
C ILE A 174 -4.48 11.82 -11.95
N THR A 175 -3.63 10.83 -12.24
CA THR A 175 -3.28 10.43 -13.61
C THR A 175 -3.86 9.06 -13.95
N THR A 176 -4.17 8.86 -15.21
CA THR A 176 -4.54 7.55 -15.79
C THR A 176 -3.47 7.05 -16.77
N GLY A 177 -2.42 7.84 -17.01
CA GLY A 177 -1.46 7.59 -18.06
C GLY A 177 -2.07 7.64 -19.45
N TYR A 178 -1.40 6.99 -20.38
CA TYR A 178 -1.84 6.85 -21.77
C TYR A 178 -2.50 5.48 -22.01
N PRO A 179 -3.32 5.34 -23.07
CA PRO A 179 -4.00 4.08 -23.39
C PRO A 179 -3.05 2.90 -23.67
N ASP A 180 -1.79 3.18 -24.01
CA ASP A 180 -0.73 2.18 -24.23
C ASP A 180 -0.07 1.69 -22.93
N GLY A 181 -0.56 2.14 -21.77
CA GLY A 181 -0.01 1.77 -20.47
C GLY A 181 1.25 2.52 -20.09
N THR A 182 1.58 3.62 -20.76
CA THR A 182 2.74 4.48 -20.44
C THR A 182 2.34 5.72 -19.64
N PHE A 183 3.31 6.32 -18.95
CA PHE A 183 3.19 7.62 -18.29
C PHE A 183 3.88 8.74 -19.07
N ARG A 184 4.94 8.41 -19.79
CA ARG A 184 5.82 9.31 -20.54
C ARG A 184 6.45 10.38 -19.64
N PRO A 185 7.29 9.99 -18.68
CA PRO A 185 7.79 10.87 -17.63
C PRO A 185 8.63 12.06 -18.16
N GLN A 186 9.20 11.94 -19.37
CA GLN A 186 9.95 13.01 -20.01
C GLN A 186 9.09 13.86 -20.96
N GLY A 187 7.80 13.51 -21.11
CA GLY A 187 6.87 14.25 -21.94
C GLY A 187 6.41 15.56 -21.30
N ASN A 188 6.09 16.54 -22.13
CA ASN A 188 5.48 17.76 -21.64
C ASN A 188 4.03 17.48 -21.19
N VAL A 189 3.61 18.16 -20.14
CA VAL A 189 2.21 18.16 -19.70
C VAL A 189 1.44 19.18 -20.54
N GLU A 190 0.44 18.72 -21.26
CA GLU A 190 -0.47 19.61 -21.99
C GLU A 190 -1.43 20.33 -21.04
N ARG A 191 -1.88 21.52 -21.41
CA ARG A 191 -2.77 22.34 -20.59
C ARG A 191 -4.11 21.66 -20.29
N GLY A 192 -4.63 20.89 -21.25
CA GLY A 192 -5.83 20.07 -21.05
C GLY A 192 -5.64 18.97 -19.99
N ALA A 193 -4.52 18.25 -20.07
CA ALA A 193 -4.17 17.24 -19.07
C ALA A 193 -3.94 17.86 -17.68
N MET A 194 -3.35 19.05 -17.60
CA MET A 194 -3.18 19.79 -16.34
C MET A 194 -4.55 20.13 -15.71
N ALA A 195 -5.54 20.52 -16.51
CA ALA A 195 -6.89 20.76 -15.99
C ALA A 195 -7.52 19.49 -15.42
N ALA A 196 -7.31 18.32 -16.06
CA ALA A 196 -7.75 17.04 -15.55
C ALA A 196 -7.05 16.67 -14.23
N PHE A 197 -5.76 16.96 -14.09
CA PHE A 197 -5.04 16.73 -12.85
C PHE A 197 -5.58 17.57 -11.69
N PHE A 198 -5.83 18.86 -11.89
CA PHE A 198 -6.43 19.72 -10.88
C PHE A 198 -7.84 19.27 -10.48
N TYR A 199 -8.67 18.92 -11.45
CA TYR A 199 -10.04 18.44 -11.18
C TYR A 199 -10.04 17.16 -10.35
N ARG A 200 -9.20 16.19 -10.71
CA ARG A 200 -9.08 14.92 -9.98
C ARG A 200 -8.42 15.09 -8.60
N MET A 201 -7.43 15.96 -8.48
CA MET A 201 -6.80 16.31 -7.20
C MET A 201 -7.79 16.95 -6.24
N ALA A 202 -8.78 17.70 -6.74
CA ALA A 202 -9.89 18.23 -5.96
C ALA A 202 -10.98 17.19 -5.60
N GLY A 203 -10.73 15.90 -5.89
CA GLY A 203 -11.67 14.81 -5.61
C GLY A 203 -12.73 14.61 -6.68
N SER A 204 -12.54 15.13 -7.89
CA SER A 204 -13.52 15.03 -8.99
C SER A 204 -14.92 15.48 -8.57
N PRO A 205 -15.09 16.71 -8.11
CA PRO A 205 -16.36 17.18 -7.55
C PRO A 205 -17.51 17.05 -8.55
N GLU A 206 -18.73 16.96 -8.05
CA GLU A 206 -19.90 17.06 -8.92
C GLU A 206 -19.88 18.41 -9.66
N TYR A 207 -19.87 18.35 -10.98
CA TYR A 207 -19.82 19.53 -11.84
C TYR A 207 -20.49 19.23 -13.18
N THR A 208 -21.44 20.06 -13.54
CA THR A 208 -22.09 20.04 -14.87
C THR A 208 -21.43 21.08 -15.75
N ALA A 209 -20.75 20.61 -16.79
CA ALA A 209 -20.10 21.51 -17.73
C ALA A 209 -21.17 22.35 -18.50
N PRO A 210 -20.89 23.63 -18.77
CA PRO A 210 -21.82 24.50 -19.51
C PRO A 210 -22.17 23.93 -20.91
N ALA A 211 -23.37 24.23 -21.40
CA ALA A 211 -23.77 23.83 -22.75
C ALA A 211 -22.99 24.58 -23.85
N THR A 212 -22.34 25.69 -23.49
CA THR A 212 -21.54 26.49 -24.43
C THR A 212 -20.15 26.75 -23.84
N SER A 213 -19.13 26.49 -24.62
CA SER A 213 -17.75 26.73 -24.20
C SER A 213 -17.46 28.22 -24.00
N LYS A 214 -16.64 28.49 -22.98
CA LYS A 214 -16.09 29.82 -22.72
C LYS A 214 -14.78 30.08 -23.48
N PHE A 215 -14.20 29.03 -24.07
CA PHE A 215 -12.99 29.12 -24.87
C PHE A 215 -13.27 28.73 -26.30
N SER A 216 -12.84 29.54 -27.25
CA SER A 216 -13.15 29.38 -28.69
C SER A 216 -12.51 28.11 -29.31
N ASP A 217 -11.44 27.61 -28.67
CA ASP A 217 -10.67 26.46 -29.12
C ASP A 217 -10.92 25.18 -28.31
N VAL A 218 -11.90 25.18 -27.41
CA VAL A 218 -12.31 24.02 -26.61
C VAL A 218 -13.78 23.70 -26.88
N PRO A 219 -14.10 22.91 -27.89
CA PRO A 219 -15.48 22.50 -28.15
C PRO A 219 -16.03 21.62 -27.03
N THR A 220 -17.34 21.56 -26.87
CA THR A 220 -18.02 20.75 -25.83
C THR A 220 -17.72 19.25 -25.96
N THR A 221 -17.24 18.80 -27.10
CA THR A 221 -16.81 17.42 -27.40
C THR A 221 -15.34 17.16 -27.04
N HIS A 222 -14.60 18.18 -26.60
CA HIS A 222 -13.19 18.02 -26.23
C HIS A 222 -13.04 17.04 -25.04
N PRO A 223 -12.08 16.10 -25.05
CA PRO A 223 -11.93 15.10 -23.98
C PRO A 223 -11.83 15.66 -22.56
N PHE A 224 -11.26 16.85 -22.40
CA PHE A 224 -11.11 17.55 -21.13
C PHE A 224 -12.04 18.76 -21.01
N TYR A 225 -13.15 18.79 -21.75
CA TYR A 225 -14.08 19.94 -21.73
C TYR A 225 -14.60 20.23 -20.33
N LYS A 226 -15.01 19.19 -19.61
CA LYS A 226 -15.54 19.29 -18.25
C LYS A 226 -14.50 19.87 -17.30
N GLU A 227 -13.31 19.34 -17.30
CA GLU A 227 -12.23 19.73 -16.39
C GLU A 227 -11.71 21.14 -16.67
N ILE A 228 -11.60 21.51 -17.94
CA ILE A 228 -11.22 22.87 -18.35
C ILE A 228 -12.30 23.88 -17.93
N SER A 229 -13.57 23.56 -18.11
CA SER A 229 -14.69 24.41 -17.71
C SER A 229 -14.72 24.59 -16.20
N TRP A 230 -14.54 23.49 -15.46
CA TRP A 230 -14.44 23.52 -13.98
C TRP A 230 -13.26 24.38 -13.52
N MET A 231 -12.07 24.17 -14.09
CA MET A 231 -10.86 24.90 -13.74
C MET A 231 -11.03 26.43 -13.95
N ARG A 232 -11.79 26.81 -15.00
CA ARG A 232 -12.15 28.20 -15.25
C ARG A 232 -13.12 28.73 -14.20
N ASP A 233 -14.18 28.01 -13.91
CA ASP A 233 -15.22 28.44 -12.95
C ASP A 233 -14.68 28.52 -11.52
N GLN A 234 -13.66 27.71 -11.18
CA GLN A 234 -12.90 27.84 -9.92
C GLN A 234 -11.89 29.02 -9.95
N GLY A 235 -11.79 29.77 -11.06
CA GLY A 235 -10.83 30.86 -11.17
C GLY A 235 -9.36 30.44 -11.26
N ILE A 236 -9.08 29.14 -11.41
CA ILE A 236 -7.70 28.62 -11.51
C ILE A 236 -7.07 29.00 -12.87
N THR A 237 -7.87 29.04 -13.92
CA THR A 237 -7.43 29.53 -15.22
C THR A 237 -8.30 30.71 -15.72
N THR A 238 -7.67 31.63 -16.41
CA THR A 238 -8.37 32.74 -17.12
C THR A 238 -8.37 32.54 -18.64
N GLY A 239 -7.60 31.55 -19.14
CA GLY A 239 -7.29 31.43 -20.56
C GLY A 239 -6.32 32.49 -21.03
N TYR A 240 -6.31 32.70 -22.34
CA TYR A 240 -5.53 33.75 -23.00
C TYR A 240 -6.41 34.95 -23.35
N PRO A 241 -5.82 36.15 -23.59
CA PRO A 241 -6.58 37.36 -23.93
C PRO A 241 -7.37 37.24 -25.25
N ASP A 242 -6.98 36.33 -26.14
CA ASP A 242 -7.66 36.04 -27.41
C ASP A 242 -8.88 35.12 -27.25
N GLY A 243 -9.27 34.80 -26.03
CA GLY A 243 -10.41 33.90 -25.74
C GLY A 243 -10.11 32.41 -25.92
N THR A 244 -8.84 32.02 -26.08
CA THR A 244 -8.43 30.62 -26.21
C THR A 244 -7.94 30.04 -24.86
N PHE A 245 -7.96 28.71 -24.72
CA PHE A 245 -7.33 27.97 -23.63
C PHE A 245 -6.04 27.27 -24.04
N ARG A 246 -5.96 26.88 -25.31
CA ARG A 246 -4.86 26.14 -25.94
C ARG A 246 -4.62 24.78 -25.26
N PRO A 247 -5.59 23.85 -25.29
CA PRO A 247 -5.56 22.60 -24.50
C PRO A 247 -4.37 21.70 -24.83
N ASN A 248 -3.90 21.70 -26.08
CA ASN A 248 -2.77 20.86 -26.53
C ASN A 248 -1.40 21.57 -26.41
N ALA A 249 -1.37 22.82 -25.96
CA ALA A 249 -0.10 23.50 -25.71
C ALA A 249 0.55 22.99 -24.41
N PRO A 250 1.89 22.92 -24.34
CA PRO A 250 2.58 22.58 -23.11
C PRO A 250 2.34 23.65 -22.03
N VAL A 251 2.33 23.22 -20.78
CA VAL A 251 2.26 24.12 -19.64
C VAL A 251 3.66 24.71 -19.39
N ASN A 252 3.78 26.02 -19.53
CA ASN A 252 5.00 26.71 -19.15
C ASN A 252 5.11 26.80 -17.62
N ARG A 253 6.32 26.94 -17.09
CA ARG A 253 6.57 27.00 -15.62
C ARG A 253 5.86 28.16 -14.94
N ASP A 254 5.77 29.32 -15.59
CA ASP A 254 5.04 30.49 -15.12
C ASP A 254 3.52 30.25 -15.04
N ALA A 255 2.95 29.65 -16.10
CA ALA A 255 1.55 29.26 -16.12
C ALA A 255 1.23 28.21 -15.05
N MET A 256 2.13 27.23 -14.85
CA MET A 256 2.01 26.24 -13.78
C MET A 256 1.98 26.91 -12.39
N ALA A 257 2.92 27.82 -12.14
CA ALA A 257 2.96 28.56 -10.88
C ALA A 257 1.67 29.36 -10.64
N ALA A 258 1.14 30.00 -11.69
CA ALA A 258 -0.13 30.75 -11.62
C ALA A 258 -1.32 29.84 -11.31
N PHE A 259 -1.37 28.63 -11.90
CA PHE A 259 -2.42 27.65 -11.61
C PHE A 259 -2.39 27.20 -10.15
N PHE A 260 -1.23 26.82 -9.62
CA PHE A 260 -1.09 26.41 -8.22
C PHE A 260 -1.42 27.56 -7.24
N TYR A 261 -0.93 28.76 -7.50
CA TYR A 261 -1.22 29.93 -6.67
C TYR A 261 -2.74 30.19 -6.58
N ARG A 262 -3.43 30.16 -7.73
CA ARG A 262 -4.90 30.37 -7.76
C ARG A 262 -5.66 29.19 -7.16
N ALA A 263 -5.23 27.96 -7.37
CA ALA A 263 -5.82 26.79 -6.75
C ALA A 263 -5.71 26.82 -5.22
N ALA A 264 -4.65 27.44 -4.69
CA ALA A 264 -4.47 27.69 -3.27
C ALA A 264 -5.30 28.87 -2.73
N GLY A 265 -6.20 29.45 -3.53
CA GLY A 265 -7.03 30.59 -3.14
C GLY A 265 -6.35 31.96 -3.23
N SER A 266 -5.28 32.06 -4.00
CA SER A 266 -4.51 33.30 -4.19
C SER A 266 -4.11 33.96 -2.86
N PRO A 267 -3.39 33.24 -1.98
CA PRO A 267 -3.03 33.74 -0.66
C PRO A 267 -2.24 35.06 -0.75
N ALA A 268 -2.45 35.94 0.21
CA ALA A 268 -1.68 37.17 0.29
C ALA A 268 -0.19 36.87 0.42
N TYR A 269 0.63 37.40 -0.46
CA TYR A 269 2.07 37.24 -0.48
C TYR A 269 2.74 38.60 -0.65
N LEU A 270 3.64 38.92 0.27
CA LEU A 270 4.54 40.05 0.13
C LEU A 270 5.87 39.55 -0.44
N ALA A 271 6.17 39.99 -1.64
CA ALA A 271 7.50 39.71 -2.20
C ALA A 271 8.58 40.36 -1.31
N PRO A 272 9.67 39.66 -1.06
CA PRO A 272 10.77 40.19 -0.27
C PRO A 272 11.44 41.40 -0.92
#